data_9978f07e9f339795a79dbb792ac32782
#
_entry.id   9978f07e9f339795a79dbb792ac32782
#
_cell.length_a   1.000
_cell.length_b   1.000
_cell.length_c   1.000
_cell.angle_alpha   90.00
_cell.angle_beta   90.00
_cell.angle_gamma   90.00
#
_symmetry.space_group_name_H-M   'P 1'
#
loop_
_entity.id
_entity.type
_entity.pdbx_description
1 polymer ?
#
loop_
_entity_poly.entity_id
_entity_poly.type
_entity_poly.pdbx_seq_one_letter_code
_entity_poly.pdbx_strand_id
1 'polypeptide(L)'
;MPLSTVTGPVSDNLKPGSLILLFAVIILAPIIQDRLSEEAVKYVQDNASAHNGMPTEWDGKQVYCVLFPEYFSHSEYSSGVTMIGPSGSPLGVNDQYNGTGACVGGLVGYSSGMELMLNATEIAGGSLSVDYDVGEWGPYVHTIGGLNADNITGDFNRAWWSLEHNGAASMVGIGDLVMSEGDVIIWRISTS
;
A
#
# COMPACT_ATOMS: atom_id res chain seq x y z
N MET A 1 27.74 33.50 -55.33
CA MET A 1 27.17 32.15 -55.19
C MET A 1 25.78 32.34 -54.64
N PRO A 2 24.69 32.06 -55.36
CA PRO A 2 23.32 32.20 -54.85
C PRO A 2 22.93 30.95 -54.06
N LEU A 3 22.34 31.19 -52.85
CA LEU A 3 21.74 30.17 -52.02
C LEU A 3 20.43 29.66 -52.67
N SER A 4 20.39 28.42 -53.01
CA SER A 4 19.18 27.74 -53.49
C SER A 4 18.26 27.45 -52.31
N THR A 5 17.13 28.13 -52.23
CA THR A 5 16.02 27.79 -51.35
C THR A 5 15.28 26.58 -51.89
N VAL A 6 15.44 25.46 -51.22
CA VAL A 6 14.65 24.25 -51.52
C VAL A 6 13.30 24.41 -50.77
N THR A 7 12.31 24.89 -51.51
CA THR A 7 10.90 24.79 -51.09
C THR A 7 10.33 23.49 -51.63
N GLY A 8 10.40 22.41 -50.80
CA GLY A 8 9.66 21.19 -51.09
C GLY A 8 8.17 21.43 -50.83
N PRO A 9 7.25 20.87 -51.64
CA PRO A 9 5.82 20.99 -51.40
C PRO A 9 5.48 20.25 -50.09
N VAL A 10 4.94 21.01 -49.14
CA VAL A 10 4.31 20.42 -47.96
C VAL A 10 3.10 19.62 -48.46
N SER A 11 3.17 18.30 -48.37
CA SER A 11 2.07 17.41 -48.77
C SER A 11 0.90 17.62 -47.82
N ASP A 12 -0.12 18.41 -48.21
CA ASP A 12 -1.39 18.64 -47.53
C ASP A 12 -2.34 17.42 -47.53
N ASN A 13 -1.83 16.24 -47.73
CA ASN A 13 -2.61 15.01 -47.62
C ASN A 13 -2.66 14.56 -46.15
N LEU A 14 -3.50 15.20 -45.36
CA LEU A 14 -4.05 14.57 -44.17
C LEU A 14 -4.75 13.29 -44.61
N LYS A 15 -4.04 12.17 -44.47
CA LYS A 15 -4.60 10.86 -44.81
C LYS A 15 -5.89 10.68 -44.01
N PRO A 16 -6.99 10.19 -44.60
CA PRO A 16 -8.29 10.00 -43.91
C PRO A 16 -8.17 9.24 -42.59
N GLY A 17 -7.11 8.40 -42.43
CA GLY A 17 -6.78 7.74 -41.17
C GLY A 17 -6.44 8.67 -40.01
N SER A 18 -5.83 9.85 -40.27
CA SER A 18 -5.51 10.81 -39.20
C SER A 18 -6.75 11.50 -38.65
N LEU A 19 -7.74 11.73 -39.50
CA LEU A 19 -9.03 12.30 -39.10
C LEU A 19 -9.84 11.32 -38.24
N ILE A 20 -9.86 10.05 -38.63
CA ILE A 20 -10.50 8.97 -37.86
C ILE A 20 -9.86 8.83 -36.49
N LEU A 21 -8.52 8.87 -36.41
CA LEU A 21 -7.79 8.78 -35.16
C LEU A 21 -8.09 9.98 -34.23
N LEU A 22 -8.16 11.18 -34.79
CA LEU A 22 -8.54 12.38 -34.02
C LEU A 22 -9.95 12.30 -33.46
N PHE A 23 -10.93 11.85 -34.24
CA PHE A 23 -12.30 11.64 -33.79
C PHE A 23 -12.37 10.53 -32.73
N ALA A 24 -11.60 9.45 -32.88
CA ALA A 24 -11.54 8.38 -31.87
C ALA A 24 -11.00 8.90 -30.53
N VAL A 25 -9.96 9.73 -30.56
CA VAL A 25 -9.40 10.34 -29.33
C VAL A 25 -10.41 11.29 -28.67
N ILE A 26 -11.12 12.10 -29.45
CA ILE A 26 -12.12 13.03 -28.91
C ILE A 26 -13.31 12.30 -28.28
N ILE A 27 -13.73 11.14 -28.85
CA ILE A 27 -14.83 10.35 -28.32
C ILE A 27 -14.38 9.53 -27.09
N LEU A 28 -13.15 9.03 -27.07
CA LEU A 28 -12.65 8.19 -25.99
C LEU A 28 -12.13 8.99 -24.79
N ALA A 29 -11.68 10.24 -24.99
CA ALA A 29 -11.14 11.06 -23.92
C ALA A 29 -12.09 11.23 -22.71
N PRO A 30 -13.40 11.56 -22.89
CA PRO A 30 -14.30 11.67 -21.75
C PRO A 30 -14.52 10.33 -21.03
N ILE A 31 -14.58 9.23 -21.77
CA ILE A 31 -14.76 7.89 -21.17
C ILE A 31 -13.54 7.51 -20.31
N ILE A 32 -12.34 7.85 -20.77
CA ILE A 32 -11.10 7.62 -20.01
C ILE A 32 -11.05 8.53 -18.79
N GLN A 33 -11.44 9.80 -18.94
CA GLN A 33 -11.47 10.74 -17.81
C GLN A 33 -12.46 10.32 -16.73
N ASP A 34 -13.66 9.84 -17.10
CA ASP A 34 -14.65 9.36 -16.14
C ASP A 34 -14.13 8.15 -15.37
N ARG A 35 -13.49 7.21 -16.05
CA ARG A 35 -12.90 6.03 -15.40
C ARG A 35 -11.76 6.40 -14.46
N LEU A 36 -10.85 7.27 -14.88
CA LEU A 36 -9.76 7.76 -14.02
C LEU A 36 -10.29 8.54 -12.82
N SER A 37 -11.36 9.32 -12.99
CA SER A 37 -12.00 10.05 -11.90
C SER A 37 -12.68 9.10 -10.90
N GLU A 38 -13.39 8.08 -11.37
CA GLU A 38 -14.00 7.07 -10.51
C GLU A 38 -12.95 6.29 -9.70
N GLU A 39 -11.85 5.90 -10.33
CA GLU A 39 -10.74 5.22 -9.63
C GLU A 39 -10.05 6.14 -8.62
N ALA A 40 -9.83 7.42 -8.97
CA ALA A 40 -9.25 8.39 -8.04
C ALA A 40 -10.17 8.65 -6.82
N VAL A 41 -11.50 8.76 -7.04
CA VAL A 41 -12.47 8.92 -5.94
C VAL A 41 -12.48 7.67 -5.07
N LYS A 42 -12.45 6.48 -5.67
CA LYS A 42 -12.37 5.22 -4.92
C LYS A 42 -11.09 5.15 -4.10
N TYR A 43 -9.94 5.50 -4.67
CA TYR A 43 -8.66 5.54 -3.97
C TYR A 43 -8.69 6.47 -2.76
N VAL A 44 -9.28 7.67 -2.89
CA VAL A 44 -9.44 8.62 -1.76
C VAL A 44 -10.40 8.08 -0.70
N GLN A 45 -11.49 7.40 -1.10
CA GLN A 45 -12.42 6.77 -0.18
C GLN A 45 -11.78 5.56 0.54
N ASP A 46 -11.02 4.76 -0.18
CA ASP A 46 -10.29 3.61 0.39
C ASP A 46 -9.24 4.09 1.40
N ASN A 47 -8.52 5.17 1.12
CA ASN A 47 -7.58 5.79 2.06
C ASN A 47 -8.29 6.34 3.31
N ALA A 48 -9.40 7.04 3.16
CA ALA A 48 -10.19 7.52 4.29
C ALA A 48 -10.73 6.35 5.13
N SER A 49 -11.11 5.24 4.48
CA SER A 49 -11.54 4.01 5.16
C SER A 49 -10.38 3.32 5.88
N ALA A 50 -9.18 3.32 5.32
CA ALA A 50 -8.00 2.71 5.92
C ALA A 50 -7.55 3.40 7.21
N HIS A 51 -7.79 4.72 7.34
CA HIS A 51 -7.53 5.50 8.56
C HIS A 51 -8.67 5.44 9.58
N ASN A 52 -9.78 4.77 9.26
CA ASN A 52 -10.94 4.73 10.14
C ASN A 52 -10.59 4.09 11.49
N GLY A 53 -10.89 4.79 12.57
CA GLY A 53 -10.59 4.36 13.93
C GLY A 53 -9.13 4.61 14.38
N MET A 54 -8.30 5.24 13.55
CA MET A 54 -6.95 5.68 13.92
C MET A 54 -6.96 7.05 14.59
N PRO A 55 -5.90 7.42 15.32
CA PRO A 55 -5.75 8.77 15.89
C PRO A 55 -5.86 9.85 14.81
N THR A 56 -6.60 10.92 15.07
CA THR A 56 -6.81 12.03 14.12
C THR A 56 -5.52 12.75 13.74
N GLU A 57 -4.52 12.72 14.60
CA GLU A 57 -3.19 13.24 14.31
C GLU A 57 -2.42 12.46 13.22
N TRP A 58 -2.95 11.30 12.79
CA TRP A 58 -2.40 10.50 11.70
C TRP A 58 -3.06 10.79 10.35
N ASP A 59 -4.08 11.64 10.31
CA ASP A 59 -4.73 12.04 9.07
C ASP A 59 -3.69 12.56 8.05
N GLY A 60 -3.72 12.00 6.83
CA GLY A 60 -2.78 12.34 5.76
C GLY A 60 -1.33 11.90 6.00
N LYS A 61 -1.07 11.08 7.02
CA LYS A 61 0.26 10.53 7.33
C LYS A 61 0.29 9.03 7.11
N GLN A 62 1.49 8.51 6.91
CA GLN A 62 1.71 7.09 6.66
C GLN A 62 1.56 6.28 7.95
N VAL A 63 1.00 5.07 7.79
CA VAL A 63 0.75 4.14 8.89
C VAL A 63 1.17 2.72 8.50
N TYR A 64 1.77 2.04 9.45
CA TYR A 64 2.12 0.63 9.39
C TYR A 64 1.38 -0.14 10.47
N CYS A 65 0.63 -1.17 10.11
CA CYS A 65 -0.12 -2.01 11.04
C CYS A 65 0.24 -3.49 10.90
N VAL A 66 0.22 -4.19 12.03
CA VAL A 66 0.24 -5.64 12.10
C VAL A 66 -0.95 -6.11 12.91
N LEU A 67 -1.79 -6.96 12.31
CA LEU A 67 -2.96 -7.55 12.95
C LEU A 67 -2.71 -9.04 13.14
N PHE A 68 -2.67 -9.47 14.40
CA PHE A 68 -2.49 -10.87 14.77
C PHE A 68 -3.83 -11.61 14.77
N PRO A 69 -3.84 -12.89 14.38
CA PRO A 69 -5.04 -13.70 14.45
C PRO A 69 -5.42 -14.01 15.92
N GLU A 70 -6.69 -14.26 16.18
CA GLU A 70 -7.25 -14.47 17.51
C GLU A 70 -6.59 -15.60 18.31
N TYR A 71 -6.06 -16.61 17.62
CA TYR A 71 -5.37 -17.75 18.27
C TYR A 71 -3.91 -17.44 18.66
N PHE A 72 -3.37 -16.28 18.29
CA PHE A 72 -2.02 -15.84 18.65
C PHE A 72 -2.07 -14.70 19.65
N SER A 73 -1.51 -14.92 20.82
CA SER A 73 -1.39 -13.88 21.86
C SER A 73 0.03 -13.32 21.83
N HIS A 74 0.17 -12.12 21.30
CA HIS A 74 1.44 -11.39 21.36
C HIS A 74 1.69 -10.91 22.80
N SER A 75 2.95 -10.98 23.26
CA SER A 75 3.31 -10.64 24.64
C SER A 75 3.00 -9.18 25.02
N GLU A 76 3.09 -8.27 24.08
CA GLU A 76 2.89 -6.83 24.30
C GLU A 76 1.55 -6.31 23.77
N TYR A 77 0.97 -6.98 22.77
CA TYR A 77 -0.25 -6.54 22.07
C TYR A 77 -1.36 -7.58 22.19
N SER A 78 -1.81 -7.83 23.41
CA SER A 78 -2.78 -8.91 23.72
C SER A 78 -4.23 -8.43 23.85
N SER A 79 -4.49 -7.11 23.77
CA SER A 79 -5.84 -6.56 23.87
C SER A 79 -6.04 -5.44 22.87
N GLY A 80 -6.88 -5.69 21.84
CA GLY A 80 -7.12 -4.73 20.77
C GLY A 80 -5.86 -4.37 19.97
N VAL A 81 -5.91 -3.29 19.21
CA VAL A 81 -4.79 -2.80 18.40
C VAL A 81 -4.17 -1.58 19.06
N THR A 82 -2.92 -1.72 19.50
CA THR A 82 -2.17 -0.64 20.15
C THR A 82 -1.74 0.39 19.12
N MET A 83 -2.07 1.66 19.34
CA MET A 83 -1.66 2.79 18.52
C MET A 83 -0.34 3.36 19.05
N ILE A 84 0.71 3.41 18.22
CA ILE A 84 2.05 3.85 18.57
C ILE A 84 2.39 5.07 17.73
N GLY A 85 2.72 6.17 18.38
CA GLY A 85 3.13 7.39 17.70
C GLY A 85 4.53 7.31 17.10
N PRO A 86 4.95 8.31 16.30
CA PRO A 86 6.25 8.31 15.62
C PRO A 86 7.46 8.37 16.56
N SER A 87 7.24 8.66 17.83
CA SER A 87 8.27 8.62 18.90
C SER A 87 8.37 7.27 19.62
N GLY A 88 7.60 6.26 19.21
CA GLY A 88 7.50 4.97 19.91
C GLY A 88 6.57 4.99 21.15
N SER A 89 5.91 6.11 21.43
CA SER A 89 5.02 6.21 22.58
C SER A 89 3.64 5.65 22.25
N PRO A 90 3.04 4.81 23.12
CA PRO A 90 1.67 4.35 22.93
C PRO A 90 0.69 5.53 23.11
N LEU A 91 -0.24 5.68 22.17
CA LEU A 91 -1.30 6.69 22.16
C LEU A 91 -2.62 6.15 22.71
N GLY A 92 -2.78 4.83 22.72
CA GLY A 92 -3.99 4.15 23.19
C GLY A 92 -4.16 2.78 22.51
N VAL A 93 -5.29 2.18 22.78
CA VAL A 93 -5.72 0.90 22.18
C VAL A 93 -7.02 1.15 21.44
N ASN A 94 -7.08 0.70 20.18
CA ASN A 94 -8.33 0.69 19.41
C ASN A 94 -8.97 -0.69 19.54
N ASP A 95 -10.14 -0.75 20.18
CA ASP A 95 -10.94 -1.95 20.37
C ASP A 95 -11.98 -2.18 19.27
N GLN A 96 -12.06 -1.27 18.28
CA GLN A 96 -12.93 -1.41 17.12
C GLN A 96 -12.38 -2.40 16.07
N TYR A 97 -11.06 -2.65 16.09
CA TYR A 97 -10.47 -3.70 15.29
C TYR A 97 -10.79 -5.07 15.88
N ASN A 98 -11.29 -5.95 15.04
CA ASN A 98 -11.50 -7.34 15.42
C ASN A 98 -10.15 -8.06 15.44
N GLY A 99 -9.55 -8.23 16.63
CA GLY A 99 -8.25 -8.85 16.79
C GLY A 99 -7.29 -8.03 17.66
N THR A 100 -6.06 -8.49 17.71
CA THR A 100 -4.96 -7.88 18.46
C THR A 100 -3.86 -7.42 17.52
N GLY A 101 -2.98 -6.55 17.97
CA GLY A 101 -1.89 -6.07 17.13
C GLY A 101 -1.39 -4.69 17.52
N ALA A 102 -0.66 -4.07 16.60
CA ALA A 102 -0.25 -2.69 16.76
C ALA A 102 -0.19 -1.96 15.41
N CYS A 103 -0.43 -0.65 15.48
CA CYS A 103 -0.21 0.28 14.39
C CYS A 103 0.81 1.34 14.82
N VAL A 104 1.79 1.58 14.00
CA VAL A 104 2.75 2.68 14.14
C VAL A 104 2.37 3.73 13.09
N GLY A 105 2.01 4.93 13.52
CA GLY A 105 1.48 5.93 12.62
C GLY A 105 1.95 7.35 12.91
N GLY A 106 1.45 8.27 12.10
CA GLY A 106 1.93 9.64 12.11
C GLY A 106 3.28 9.80 11.40
N LEU A 107 3.63 8.82 10.54
CA LEU A 107 4.90 8.75 9.82
C LEU A 107 4.84 9.60 8.54
N VAL A 108 5.97 10.11 8.09
CA VAL A 108 6.06 10.95 6.89
C VAL A 108 7.38 10.70 6.16
N GLY A 109 7.35 10.86 4.84
CA GLY A 109 8.56 10.92 4.01
C GLY A 109 9.08 9.57 3.52
N TYR A 110 8.36 8.47 3.75
CA TYR A 110 8.73 7.16 3.21
C TYR A 110 8.20 7.01 1.79
N SER A 111 9.06 6.62 0.86
CA SER A 111 8.70 6.36 -0.54
C SER A 111 8.60 4.88 -0.88
N SER A 112 8.99 3.99 0.05
CA SER A 112 9.00 2.54 -0.11
C SER A 112 8.28 1.86 1.05
N GLY A 113 7.44 0.87 0.75
CA GLY A 113 6.76 0.07 1.76
C GLY A 113 7.73 -0.68 2.67
N MET A 114 8.83 -1.18 2.10
CA MET A 114 9.87 -1.88 2.87
C MET A 114 10.55 -0.94 3.87
N GLU A 115 10.89 0.29 3.46
CA GLU A 115 11.50 1.28 4.34
C GLU A 115 10.54 1.68 5.48
N LEU A 116 9.27 1.94 5.16
CA LEU A 116 8.24 2.23 6.14
C LEU A 116 8.10 1.09 7.16
N MET A 117 8.02 -0.17 6.69
CA MET A 117 7.89 -1.36 7.53
C MET A 117 9.07 -1.50 8.50
N LEU A 118 10.30 -1.42 8.01
CA LEU A 118 11.50 -1.59 8.85
C LEU A 118 11.62 -0.49 9.89
N ASN A 119 11.36 0.77 9.50
CA ASN A 119 11.42 1.89 10.42
C ASN A 119 10.31 1.84 11.48
N ALA A 120 9.08 1.49 11.08
CA ALA A 120 7.98 1.30 12.03
C ALA A 120 8.28 0.20 13.05
N THR A 121 8.92 -0.88 12.62
CA THR A 121 9.37 -1.96 13.51
C THR A 121 10.39 -1.47 14.54
N GLU A 122 11.32 -0.62 14.13
CA GLU A 122 12.32 0.00 15.02
C GLU A 122 11.62 0.96 16.02
N ILE A 123 10.69 1.79 15.56
CA ILE A 123 9.88 2.69 16.41
C ILE A 123 9.09 1.90 17.46
N ALA A 124 8.56 0.72 17.10
CA ALA A 124 7.88 -0.19 18.04
C ALA A 124 8.83 -0.91 19.00
N GLY A 125 10.12 -0.54 19.04
CA GLY A 125 11.10 -1.14 19.95
C GLY A 125 11.46 -2.60 19.61
N GLY A 126 11.22 -3.03 18.37
CA GLY A 126 11.49 -4.39 17.88
C GLY A 126 10.40 -5.41 18.23
N SER A 127 9.34 -5.02 18.93
CA SER A 127 8.21 -5.91 19.26
C SER A 127 7.43 -6.38 18.02
N LEU A 128 7.52 -5.64 16.91
CA LEU A 128 7.00 -6.01 15.60
C LEU A 128 8.13 -6.48 14.65
N SER A 129 9.19 -7.08 15.18
CA SER A 129 10.32 -7.56 14.36
C SER A 129 9.87 -8.38 13.17
N VAL A 130 10.51 -8.18 12.02
CA VAL A 130 10.17 -8.84 10.76
C VAL A 130 11.34 -9.69 10.29
N ASP A 131 11.07 -10.99 10.06
CA ASP A 131 12.01 -11.85 9.37
C ASP A 131 11.50 -12.14 7.96
N TYR A 132 12.38 -12.04 6.98
CA TYR A 132 12.07 -12.23 5.58
C TYR A 132 13.24 -12.83 4.82
N ASP A 133 12.94 -13.57 3.76
CA ASP A 133 13.90 -14.06 2.79
C ASP A 133 13.85 -13.23 1.51
N VAL A 134 14.99 -13.03 0.86
CA VAL A 134 15.04 -12.35 -0.43
C VAL A 134 15.20 -13.40 -1.53
N GLY A 135 14.12 -13.57 -2.31
CA GLY A 135 14.08 -14.48 -3.44
C GLY A 135 14.09 -13.76 -4.78
N GLU A 136 13.85 -14.51 -5.84
CA GLU A 136 13.75 -13.99 -7.23
C GLU A 136 12.63 -12.95 -7.40
N TRP A 137 11.58 -13.04 -6.58
CA TRP A 137 10.40 -12.17 -6.61
C TRP A 137 10.43 -11.07 -5.53
N GLY A 138 11.60 -10.79 -4.96
CA GLY A 138 11.77 -9.82 -3.90
C GLY A 138 11.62 -10.40 -2.48
N PRO A 139 11.42 -9.54 -1.46
CA PRO A 139 11.29 -9.96 -0.07
C PRO A 139 10.00 -10.76 0.17
N TYR A 140 10.15 -11.95 0.76
CA TYR A 140 9.07 -12.78 1.30
C TYR A 140 9.08 -12.73 2.82
N VAL A 141 8.10 -12.06 3.40
CA VAL A 141 7.94 -11.93 4.85
C VAL A 141 7.26 -13.21 5.38
N HIS A 142 7.96 -13.95 6.22
CA HIS A 142 7.45 -15.18 6.85
C HIS A 142 7.16 -15.01 8.34
N THR A 143 7.80 -14.06 9.04
CA THR A 143 7.59 -13.86 10.48
C THR A 143 7.42 -12.38 10.79
N ILE A 144 6.39 -12.05 11.59
CA ILE A 144 6.22 -10.71 12.16
C ILE A 144 5.86 -10.85 13.64
N GLY A 145 6.54 -10.10 14.51
CA GLY A 145 6.27 -10.10 15.94
C GLY A 145 6.37 -11.48 16.58
N GLY A 146 7.26 -12.32 16.09
CA GLY A 146 7.46 -13.69 16.56
C GLY A 146 6.47 -14.73 16.03
N LEU A 147 5.44 -14.33 15.27
CA LEU A 147 4.53 -15.27 14.60
C LEU A 147 5.07 -15.63 13.21
N ASN A 148 5.52 -16.86 13.05
CA ASN A 148 5.90 -17.40 11.75
C ASN A 148 4.68 -18.03 11.08
N ALA A 149 4.31 -17.52 9.90
CA ALA A 149 3.14 -17.96 9.14
C ALA A 149 3.27 -19.42 8.67
N ASP A 150 4.47 -19.87 8.34
CA ASP A 150 4.71 -21.25 7.85
C ASP A 150 4.51 -22.30 8.94
N ASN A 151 4.49 -21.90 10.21
CA ASN A 151 4.24 -22.79 11.35
C ASN A 151 2.76 -22.88 11.76
N ILE A 152 1.89 -22.10 11.11
CA ILE A 152 0.46 -22.10 11.42
C ILE A 152 -0.18 -23.33 10.77
N THR A 153 -0.93 -24.10 11.57
CA THR A 153 -1.63 -25.32 11.12
C THR A 153 -3.13 -25.19 11.32
N GLY A 154 -3.92 -25.76 10.42
CA GLY A 154 -5.38 -25.74 10.46
C GLY A 154 -5.98 -26.49 9.27
N ASP A 155 -7.28 -26.35 9.06
CA ASP A 155 -8.01 -26.92 7.91
C ASP A 155 -7.81 -26.09 6.63
N PHE A 156 -6.56 -25.81 6.29
CA PHE A 156 -6.13 -25.06 5.12
C PHE A 156 -4.80 -25.62 4.61
N ASN A 157 -4.48 -25.36 3.33
CA ASN A 157 -3.25 -25.86 2.73
C ASN A 157 -2.02 -25.02 3.10
N ARG A 158 -2.21 -23.70 3.29
CA ARG A 158 -1.13 -22.77 3.55
C ARG A 158 -1.64 -21.55 4.32
N ALA A 159 -0.79 -21.02 5.20
CA ALA A 159 -0.93 -19.69 5.77
C ALA A 159 0.23 -18.78 5.33
N TRP A 160 0.00 -17.49 5.22
CA TRP A 160 1.04 -16.50 4.89
C TRP A 160 0.69 -15.12 5.45
N TRP A 161 1.68 -14.29 5.61
CA TRP A 161 1.47 -12.87 5.87
C TRP A 161 1.02 -12.18 4.58
N SER A 162 -0.19 -11.67 4.60
CA SER A 162 -0.82 -10.93 3.49
C SER A 162 -0.64 -9.43 3.71
N LEU A 163 -0.19 -8.75 2.67
CA LEU A 163 -0.03 -7.30 2.65
C LEU A 163 -1.27 -6.64 2.08
N GLU A 164 -1.83 -5.70 2.83
CA GLU A 164 -2.86 -4.78 2.35
C GLU A 164 -2.28 -3.38 2.22
N HIS A 165 -2.69 -2.66 1.19
CA HIS A 165 -2.37 -1.26 0.95
C HIS A 165 -3.66 -0.48 0.80
N ASN A 166 -3.88 0.50 1.67
CA ASN A 166 -5.07 1.37 1.68
C ASN A 166 -6.40 0.58 1.70
N GLY A 167 -6.45 -0.48 2.51
CA GLY A 167 -7.66 -1.30 2.69
C GLY A 167 -7.92 -2.35 1.61
N ALA A 168 -7.04 -2.51 0.64
CA ALA A 168 -7.12 -3.54 -0.38
C ALA A 168 -5.87 -4.44 -0.38
N ALA A 169 -6.03 -5.70 -0.79
CA ALA A 169 -4.89 -6.59 -0.95
C ALA A 169 -3.88 -5.98 -1.94
N SER A 170 -2.60 -5.91 -1.54
CA SER A 170 -1.56 -5.37 -2.40
C SER A 170 -1.33 -6.28 -3.60
N MET A 171 -1.23 -5.68 -4.79
CA MET A 171 -0.91 -6.39 -6.03
C MET A 171 0.59 -6.56 -6.26
N VAL A 172 1.41 -5.97 -5.39
CA VAL A 172 2.88 -6.05 -5.43
C VAL A 172 3.42 -6.43 -4.08
N GLY A 173 4.63 -7.01 -4.05
CA GLY A 173 5.33 -7.29 -2.80
C GLY A 173 5.79 -6.03 -2.08
N ILE A 174 6.11 -6.15 -0.79
CA ILE A 174 6.54 -5.03 0.07
C ILE A 174 7.80 -4.30 -0.49
N GLY A 175 8.67 -5.02 -1.20
CA GLY A 175 9.88 -4.47 -1.80
C GLY A 175 9.61 -3.55 -2.99
N ASP A 176 8.51 -3.78 -3.71
CA ASP A 176 8.11 -3.00 -4.89
C ASP A 176 7.00 -1.99 -4.59
N LEU A 177 6.50 -1.98 -3.34
CA LEU A 177 5.42 -1.09 -2.95
C LEU A 177 5.92 0.35 -2.84
N VAL A 178 5.42 1.22 -3.72
CA VAL A 178 5.66 2.67 -3.67
C VAL A 178 4.64 3.31 -2.73
N MET A 179 5.14 4.15 -1.84
CA MET A 179 4.35 4.83 -0.81
C MET A 179 4.14 6.30 -1.13
N SER A 180 2.96 6.80 -0.79
CA SER A 180 2.55 8.21 -0.84
C SER A 180 2.19 8.71 0.56
N GLU A 181 1.99 10.02 0.69
CA GLU A 181 1.44 10.60 1.92
C GLU A 181 0.05 10.04 2.20
N GLY A 182 -0.23 9.72 3.44
CA GLY A 182 -1.51 9.17 3.87
C GLY A 182 -1.69 7.66 3.61
N ASP A 183 -0.71 6.98 3.03
CA ASP A 183 -0.82 5.55 2.78
C ASP A 183 -0.79 4.74 4.07
N VAL A 184 -1.61 3.68 4.10
CA VAL A 184 -1.68 2.71 5.19
C VAL A 184 -1.32 1.34 4.65
N ILE A 185 -0.36 0.67 5.29
CA ILE A 185 -0.08 -0.74 5.05
C ILE A 185 -0.46 -1.58 6.26
N ILE A 186 -1.09 -2.71 6.00
CA ILE A 186 -1.56 -3.63 7.04
C ILE A 186 -1.09 -5.04 6.68
N TRP A 187 -0.47 -5.70 7.65
CA TRP A 187 -0.14 -7.11 7.58
C TRP A 187 -1.12 -7.93 8.40
N ARG A 188 -1.64 -8.99 7.83
CA ARG A 188 -2.47 -9.99 8.51
C ARG A 188 -2.23 -11.39 7.97
N ILE A 189 -2.57 -12.41 8.76
CA ILE A 189 -2.52 -13.79 8.29
C ILE A 189 -3.69 -14.05 7.34
N SER A 190 -3.37 -14.63 6.20
CA SER A 190 -4.33 -15.21 5.24
C SER A 190 -4.07 -16.69 5.06
N THR A 191 -5.09 -17.45 4.67
CA THR A 191 -5.04 -18.90 4.48
C THR A 191 -5.73 -19.31 3.18
N SER A 192 -5.34 -20.45 2.59
CA SER A 192 -5.95 -21.04 1.40
C SER A 192 -6.09 -22.55 1.48
#